data_d98066ef83c46a0c5e1765a28fab8ead
#
_entry.id   d98066ef83c46a0c5e1765a28fab8ead
#
_cell.length_a   1.000
_cell.length_b   1.000
_cell.length_c   1.000
_cell.angle_alpha   90.00
_cell.angle_beta   90.00
_cell.angle_gamma   90.00
#
_symmetry.space_group_name_H-M   'P 1'
#
loop_
_entity.id
_entity.type
_entity.pdbx_description
1 polymer ?
#
loop_
_entity_poly.entity_id
_entity_poly.type
_entity_poly.pdbx_seq_one_letter_code
_entity_poly.pdbx_strand_id
1 'polypeptide(L)'
;PNYFPKDKLDKSVWYKFMKKKLESAKNKNKEHKLFLIDLHGMTNKKKYDIIIGFEALKKYLPKDKSMKIIANIIEVMERLKVKYNLKIGYNIIFKGFINEKYYTVSQQSNSLGIPAIQIEMSSEFRTKLLERKTFFTNFARTLNNLYKLNQTI
;
A
#
# COMPACT_ATOMS: atom_id res chain seq x y z
N PRO A 1 -4.92 -15.65 6.73
CA PRO A 1 -5.28 -15.29 5.36
C PRO A 1 -5.12 -13.80 5.14
N ASN A 2 -4.66 -13.40 3.94
CA ASN A 2 -4.45 -12.00 3.58
C ASN A 2 -5.77 -11.27 3.23
N TYR A 3 -6.90 -11.89 3.44
CA TYR A 3 -8.24 -11.36 3.16
C TYR A 3 -9.27 -11.88 4.15
N PHE A 4 -10.35 -11.13 4.31
CA PHE A 4 -11.38 -11.37 5.30
C PHE A 4 -12.79 -11.19 4.68
N PRO A 5 -13.80 -12.00 5.06
CA PRO A 5 -15.17 -11.82 4.58
C PRO A 5 -15.71 -10.43 4.93
N LYS A 6 -16.35 -9.76 3.95
CA LYS A 6 -16.89 -8.39 4.13
C LYS A 6 -17.93 -8.31 5.25
N ASP A 7 -18.79 -9.30 5.34
CA ASP A 7 -19.86 -9.41 6.34
C ASP A 7 -19.34 -9.68 7.77
N LYS A 8 -18.04 -9.94 7.93
CA LYS A 8 -17.39 -10.25 9.21
C LYS A 8 -16.22 -9.31 9.52
N LEU A 9 -16.14 -8.13 8.88
CA LEU A 9 -15.04 -7.18 9.08
C LEU A 9 -14.88 -6.74 10.54
N ASP A 10 -15.97 -6.68 11.28
CA ASP A 10 -15.98 -6.42 12.72
C ASP A 10 -15.14 -7.43 13.54
N LYS A 11 -14.89 -8.63 13.00
CA LYS A 11 -14.02 -9.66 13.59
C LYS A 11 -12.57 -9.58 13.13
N SER A 12 -12.27 -8.82 12.07
CA SER A 12 -10.91 -8.66 11.56
C SER A 12 -10.06 -7.85 12.53
N VAL A 13 -8.90 -8.39 12.91
CA VAL A 13 -7.91 -7.69 13.76
C VAL A 13 -7.42 -6.41 13.08
N TRP A 14 -7.13 -6.48 11.78
CA TRP A 14 -6.66 -5.33 10.99
C TRP A 14 -7.73 -4.23 10.90
N TYR A 15 -8.97 -4.59 10.60
CA TYR A 15 -10.07 -3.63 10.53
C TYR A 15 -10.31 -2.91 11.87
N LYS A 16 -10.37 -3.67 12.97
CA LYS A 16 -10.49 -3.11 14.32
C LYS A 16 -9.34 -2.15 14.66
N PHE A 17 -8.10 -2.57 14.35
CA PHE A 17 -6.92 -1.74 14.59
C PHE A 17 -7.00 -0.42 13.80
N MET A 18 -7.30 -0.49 12.49
CA MET A 18 -7.41 0.69 11.64
C MET A 18 -8.55 1.61 12.08
N LYS A 19 -9.71 1.05 12.44
CA LYS A 19 -10.86 1.81 12.98
C LYS A 19 -10.47 2.57 14.24
N LYS A 20 -9.81 1.91 15.19
CA LYS A 20 -9.29 2.56 16.41
C LYS A 20 -8.29 3.68 16.11
N LYS A 21 -7.40 3.49 15.14
CA LYS A 21 -6.45 4.54 14.71
C LYS A 21 -7.15 5.71 14.07
N LEU A 22 -8.17 5.47 13.25
CA LEU A 22 -8.98 6.51 12.63
C LEU A 22 -9.72 7.34 13.67
N GLU A 23 -10.37 6.70 14.63
CA GLU A 23 -11.06 7.38 15.74
C GLU A 23 -10.10 8.26 16.56
N SER A 24 -8.94 7.71 16.92
CA SER A 24 -7.89 8.46 17.62
C SER A 24 -7.36 9.64 16.79
N ALA A 25 -7.26 9.50 15.48
CA ALA A 25 -6.80 10.57 14.59
C ALA A 25 -7.86 11.67 14.43
N LYS A 26 -9.16 11.31 14.33
CA LYS A 26 -10.29 12.24 14.29
C LYS A 26 -10.33 13.12 15.54
N ASN A 27 -10.19 12.52 16.70
CA ASN A 27 -10.16 13.26 17.99
C ASN A 27 -9.02 14.28 18.07
N LYS A 28 -8.03 14.20 17.17
CA LYS A 28 -6.88 15.11 17.07
C LYS A 28 -6.89 15.94 15.79
N ASN A 29 -7.97 15.89 14.99
CA ASN A 29 -8.08 16.49 13.66
C ASN A 29 -6.90 16.10 12.73
N LYS A 30 -6.49 14.82 12.78
CA LYS A 30 -5.34 14.27 12.04
C LYS A 30 -5.68 13.06 11.17
N GLU A 31 -6.96 12.80 10.87
CA GLU A 31 -7.42 11.66 10.06
C GLU A 31 -6.82 11.68 8.63
N HIS A 32 -6.63 12.89 8.07
CA HIS A 32 -5.96 13.09 6.78
C HIS A 32 -4.50 12.62 6.76
N LYS A 33 -3.89 12.43 7.94
CA LYS A 33 -2.49 11.94 8.07
C LYS A 33 -2.36 10.42 8.08
N LEU A 34 -3.46 9.69 7.94
CA LEU A 34 -3.40 8.23 7.90
C LEU A 34 -3.15 7.75 6.46
N PHE A 35 -2.19 6.86 6.30
CA PHE A 35 -1.88 6.16 5.06
C PHE A 35 -1.33 4.77 5.39
N LEU A 36 -1.90 3.72 4.79
CA LEU A 36 -1.46 2.35 5.00
C LEU A 36 -0.62 1.84 3.82
N ILE A 37 0.50 1.21 4.12
CA ILE A 37 1.28 0.44 3.16
C ILE A 37 1.29 -1.02 3.60
N ASP A 38 0.62 -1.87 2.83
CA ASP A 38 0.47 -3.30 3.08
C ASP A 38 1.58 -4.05 2.34
N LEU A 39 2.60 -4.53 3.07
CA LEU A 39 3.80 -5.16 2.51
C LEU A 39 3.65 -6.68 2.46
N HIS A 40 3.83 -7.25 1.28
CA HIS A 40 3.76 -8.68 1.02
C HIS A 40 4.99 -9.22 0.31
N GLY A 41 5.17 -10.53 0.39
CA GLY A 41 6.17 -11.25 -0.38
C GLY A 41 5.52 -12.09 -1.48
N MET A 42 6.00 -11.97 -2.70
CA MET A 42 5.65 -12.85 -3.80
C MET A 42 6.80 -13.80 -4.15
N THR A 43 6.48 -14.91 -4.82
CA THR A 43 7.48 -15.84 -5.34
C THR A 43 8.19 -15.27 -6.58
N ASN A 44 9.43 -15.73 -6.86
CA ASN A 44 10.24 -15.27 -8.00
C ASN A 44 9.69 -15.68 -9.39
N LYS A 45 8.57 -16.40 -9.46
CA LYS A 45 7.93 -16.77 -10.73
C LYS A 45 7.42 -15.56 -11.52
N LYS A 46 7.43 -14.37 -10.94
CA LYS A 46 7.03 -13.11 -11.58
C LYS A 46 8.25 -12.33 -12.07
N LYS A 47 8.14 -11.75 -13.25
CA LYS A 47 9.21 -10.96 -13.88
C LYS A 47 9.45 -9.57 -13.24
N TYR A 48 8.83 -9.29 -12.09
CA TYR A 48 8.90 -8.01 -11.40
C TYR A 48 9.62 -8.14 -10.06
N ASP A 49 10.41 -7.14 -9.71
CA ASP A 49 11.00 -6.98 -8.38
C ASP A 49 9.94 -6.52 -7.38
N ILE A 50 9.10 -5.58 -7.81
CA ILE A 50 8.01 -5.00 -7.02
C ILE A 50 6.73 -4.93 -7.87
N ILE A 51 5.59 -5.23 -7.27
CA ILE A 51 4.27 -4.94 -7.85
C ILE A 51 3.50 -4.10 -6.86
N ILE A 52 2.90 -3.00 -7.33
CA ILE A 52 2.09 -2.10 -6.52
C ILE A 52 0.63 -2.20 -6.94
N GLY A 53 -0.22 -2.57 -5.98
CA GLY A 53 -1.66 -2.67 -6.13
C GLY A 53 -2.36 -1.47 -5.49
N PHE A 54 -3.15 -0.74 -6.27
CA PHE A 54 -3.93 0.41 -5.81
C PHE A 54 -5.38 0.42 -6.34
N GLU A 55 -5.91 -0.74 -6.77
CA GLU A 55 -7.28 -0.84 -7.25
C GLU A 55 -8.31 -0.51 -6.17
N ALA A 56 -8.06 -0.94 -4.92
CA ALA A 56 -8.91 -0.59 -3.79
C ALA A 56 -8.97 0.94 -3.57
N LEU A 57 -7.86 1.66 -3.80
CA LEU A 57 -7.80 3.12 -3.74
C LEU A 57 -8.80 3.76 -4.71
N LYS A 58 -8.79 3.35 -5.97
CA LYS A 58 -9.70 3.85 -7.01
C LYS A 58 -11.16 3.57 -6.69
N LYS A 59 -11.44 2.42 -6.05
CA LYS A 59 -12.79 1.97 -5.80
C LYS A 59 -13.46 2.64 -4.59
N TYR A 60 -12.69 2.94 -3.55
CA TYR A 60 -13.24 3.39 -2.26
C TYR A 60 -13.02 4.89 -1.98
N LEU A 61 -12.10 5.55 -2.68
CA LEU A 61 -11.85 6.97 -2.48
C LEU A 61 -12.41 7.82 -3.63
N PRO A 62 -12.68 9.11 -3.37
CA PRO A 62 -13.03 10.05 -4.43
C PRO A 62 -12.01 10.03 -5.56
N LYS A 63 -12.49 10.13 -6.81
CA LYS A 63 -11.65 9.99 -8.02
C LYS A 63 -10.45 10.93 -8.00
N ASP A 64 -10.67 12.20 -7.72
CA ASP A 64 -9.59 13.22 -7.73
C ASP A 64 -8.54 12.93 -6.66
N LYS A 65 -8.97 12.55 -5.46
CA LYS A 65 -8.08 12.16 -4.37
C LYS A 65 -7.28 10.90 -4.73
N SER A 66 -7.94 9.86 -5.23
CA SER A 66 -7.27 8.62 -5.61
C SER A 66 -6.25 8.83 -6.73
N MET A 67 -6.57 9.65 -7.74
CA MET A 67 -5.66 9.95 -8.84
C MET A 67 -4.42 10.72 -8.39
N LYS A 68 -4.55 11.69 -7.50
CA LYS A 68 -3.40 12.41 -6.93
C LYS A 68 -2.47 11.46 -6.15
N ILE A 69 -3.04 10.61 -5.30
CA ILE A 69 -2.27 9.61 -4.55
C ILE A 69 -1.53 8.66 -5.51
N ILE A 70 -2.19 8.15 -6.54
CA ILE A 70 -1.61 7.25 -7.53
C ILE A 70 -0.47 7.93 -8.30
N ALA A 71 -0.64 9.19 -8.71
CA ALA A 71 0.42 9.94 -9.38
C ALA A 71 1.66 10.08 -8.49
N ASN A 72 1.49 10.43 -7.22
CA ASN A 72 2.58 10.49 -6.23
C ASN A 72 3.29 9.13 -6.07
N ILE A 73 2.52 8.04 -6.02
CA ILE A 73 3.09 6.68 -5.90
C ILE A 73 3.96 6.37 -7.12
N ILE A 74 3.43 6.58 -8.31
CA ILE A 74 4.15 6.30 -9.56
C ILE A 74 5.43 7.14 -9.62
N GLU A 75 5.35 8.44 -9.38
CA GLU A 75 6.51 9.35 -9.40
C GLU A 75 7.63 8.89 -8.47
N VAL A 76 7.30 8.61 -7.22
CA VAL A 76 8.28 8.18 -6.21
C VAL A 76 8.89 6.82 -6.56
N MET A 77 8.06 5.89 -7.04
CA MET A 77 8.52 4.54 -7.37
C MET A 77 9.32 4.49 -8.67
N GLU A 78 9.02 5.35 -9.67
CA GLU A 78 9.85 5.46 -10.88
C GLU A 78 11.25 5.99 -10.56
N ARG A 79 11.40 6.91 -9.61
CA ARG A 79 12.74 7.34 -9.14
C ARG A 79 13.52 6.18 -8.52
N LEU A 80 12.87 5.33 -7.72
CA LEU A 80 13.49 4.14 -7.15
C LEU A 80 13.86 3.13 -8.23
N LYS A 81 12.96 2.92 -9.21
CA LYS A 81 13.14 2.04 -10.35
C LYS A 81 14.39 2.42 -11.16
N VAL A 82 14.53 3.68 -11.53
CA VAL A 82 15.70 4.19 -12.28
C VAL A 82 16.98 4.03 -11.46
N LYS A 83 16.96 4.44 -10.19
CA LYS A 83 18.15 4.40 -9.32
C LYS A 83 18.74 3.00 -9.14
N TYR A 84 17.91 1.96 -9.13
CA TYR A 84 18.31 0.59 -8.83
C TYR A 84 18.07 -0.40 -9.97
N ASN A 85 17.70 0.09 -11.14
CA ASN A 85 17.35 -0.74 -12.31
C ASN A 85 16.34 -1.84 -11.98
N LEU A 86 15.25 -1.47 -11.29
CA LEU A 86 14.22 -2.40 -10.84
C LEU A 86 13.13 -2.59 -11.90
N LYS A 87 12.50 -3.75 -11.88
CA LYS A 87 11.28 -4.03 -12.65
C LYS A 87 10.07 -3.83 -11.76
N ILE A 88 9.39 -2.69 -11.89
CA ILE A 88 8.19 -2.36 -11.11
C ILE A 88 6.94 -2.48 -11.98
N GLY A 89 5.96 -3.22 -11.48
CA GLY A 89 4.63 -3.35 -12.09
C GLY A 89 3.57 -2.61 -11.27
N TYR A 90 2.59 -2.03 -11.97
CA TYR A 90 1.49 -1.29 -11.35
C TYR A 90 0.17 -1.96 -11.67
N ASN A 91 -0.59 -2.35 -10.65
CA ASN A 91 -1.95 -2.87 -10.74
C ASN A 91 -2.12 -4.07 -11.72
N ILE A 92 -1.10 -4.90 -11.88
CA ILE A 92 -1.06 -5.96 -12.90
C ILE A 92 -1.74 -7.23 -12.41
N ILE A 93 -1.21 -7.86 -11.35
CA ILE A 93 -1.68 -9.16 -10.83
C ILE A 93 -2.18 -8.98 -9.40
N PHE A 94 -1.39 -8.34 -8.56
CA PHE A 94 -1.70 -8.05 -7.17
C PHE A 94 -2.22 -6.62 -7.09
N LYS A 95 -3.54 -6.46 -7.18
CA LYS A 95 -4.18 -5.13 -7.31
C LYS A 95 -4.52 -4.48 -5.97
N GLY A 96 -4.24 -5.16 -4.84
CA GLY A 96 -4.72 -4.72 -3.53
C GLY A 96 -6.24 -4.83 -3.39
N PHE A 97 -6.87 -5.56 -4.31
CA PHE A 97 -8.31 -5.79 -4.40
C PHE A 97 -8.57 -7.20 -4.93
N ILE A 98 -9.43 -7.95 -4.27
CA ILE A 98 -9.85 -9.29 -4.71
C ILE A 98 -11.24 -9.22 -5.36
N ASN A 99 -12.24 -8.94 -4.54
CA ASN A 99 -13.65 -8.84 -4.95
C ASN A 99 -14.45 -8.14 -3.83
N GLU A 100 -15.78 -8.11 -3.95
CA GLU A 100 -16.63 -7.46 -2.95
C GLU A 100 -17.07 -8.34 -1.80
N LYS A 101 -16.77 -9.65 -1.85
CA LYS A 101 -17.07 -10.60 -0.77
C LYS A 101 -15.92 -10.73 0.23
N TYR A 102 -14.68 -10.64 -0.26
CA TYR A 102 -13.46 -10.78 0.55
C TYR A 102 -12.57 -9.57 0.40
N TYR A 103 -12.22 -8.98 1.53
CA TYR A 103 -11.42 -7.76 1.58
C TYR A 103 -9.98 -8.08 1.96
N THR A 104 -9.03 -7.63 1.14
CA THR A 104 -7.61 -7.54 1.50
C THR A 104 -7.44 -6.53 2.63
N VAL A 105 -6.27 -6.48 3.26
CA VAL A 105 -5.96 -5.46 4.27
C VAL A 105 -6.07 -4.06 3.67
N SER A 106 -5.58 -3.86 2.43
CA SER A 106 -5.73 -2.60 1.70
C SER A 106 -7.20 -2.24 1.44
N GLN A 107 -8.08 -3.21 1.07
CA GLN A 107 -9.51 -2.96 0.92
C GLN A 107 -10.18 -2.55 2.23
N GLN A 108 -9.83 -3.24 3.35
CA GLN A 108 -10.35 -2.90 4.67
C GLN A 108 -10.00 -1.46 5.05
N SER A 109 -8.76 -1.03 4.81
CA SER A 109 -8.29 0.34 5.06
C SER A 109 -9.02 1.37 4.22
N ASN A 110 -9.05 1.16 2.89
CA ASN A 110 -9.71 2.07 1.96
C ASN A 110 -11.23 2.18 2.22
N SER A 111 -11.89 1.10 2.67
CA SER A 111 -13.31 1.13 3.04
C SER A 111 -13.61 1.98 4.28
N LEU A 112 -12.61 2.23 5.11
CA LEU A 112 -12.66 3.18 6.24
C LEU A 112 -12.29 4.62 5.84
N GLY A 113 -12.00 4.88 4.56
CA GLY A 113 -11.51 6.17 4.08
C GLY A 113 -10.02 6.42 4.36
N ILE A 114 -9.28 5.43 4.86
CA ILE A 114 -7.83 5.51 5.06
C ILE A 114 -7.16 5.05 3.76
N PRO A 115 -6.45 5.93 3.03
CA PRO A 115 -5.73 5.55 1.82
C PRO A 115 -4.77 4.40 2.08
N ALA A 116 -4.79 3.39 1.21
CA ALA A 116 -3.94 2.21 1.34
C ALA A 116 -3.50 1.66 -0.02
N ILE A 117 -2.26 1.17 -0.07
CA ILE A 117 -1.70 0.43 -1.20
C ILE A 117 -1.14 -0.91 -0.74
N GLN A 118 -1.11 -1.87 -1.66
CA GLN A 118 -0.41 -3.14 -1.46
C GLN A 118 0.91 -3.12 -2.23
N ILE A 119 1.99 -3.55 -1.61
CA ILE A 119 3.31 -3.71 -2.25
C ILE A 119 3.73 -5.17 -2.13
N GLU A 120 3.83 -5.85 -3.25
CA GLU A 120 4.37 -7.20 -3.36
C GLU A 120 5.84 -7.14 -3.77
N MET A 121 6.69 -7.81 -3.01
CA MET A 121 8.14 -7.85 -3.23
C MET A 121 8.60 -9.26 -3.59
N SER A 122 9.40 -9.40 -4.65
CA SER A 122 10.02 -10.69 -4.99
C SER A 122 10.96 -11.18 -3.88
N SER A 123 11.24 -12.48 -3.82
CA SER A 123 12.21 -12.99 -2.86
C SER A 123 13.61 -12.40 -3.09
N GLU A 124 14.04 -12.24 -4.34
CA GLU A 124 15.31 -11.60 -4.67
C GLU A 124 15.39 -10.15 -4.17
N PHE A 125 14.30 -9.37 -4.37
CA PHE A 125 14.25 -8.00 -3.86
C PHE A 125 14.34 -7.98 -2.33
N ARG A 126 13.61 -8.86 -1.63
CA ARG A 126 13.67 -8.97 -0.16
C ARG A 126 15.05 -9.37 0.33
N THR A 127 15.73 -10.32 -0.35
CA THR A 127 17.13 -10.69 -0.04
C THR A 127 18.04 -9.49 -0.15
N LYS A 128 17.94 -8.69 -1.25
CA LYS A 128 18.72 -7.45 -1.39
C LYS A 128 18.46 -6.44 -0.26
N LEU A 129 17.22 -6.35 0.23
CA LEU A 129 16.88 -5.50 1.39
C LEU A 129 17.58 -5.96 2.67
N LEU A 130 17.70 -7.27 2.89
CA LEU A 130 18.34 -7.82 4.08
C LEU A 130 19.87 -7.70 4.03
N GLU A 131 20.45 -7.91 2.86
CA GLU A 131 21.92 -7.97 2.69
C GLU A 131 22.57 -6.59 2.52
N ARG A 132 21.83 -5.59 2.03
CA ARG A 132 22.38 -4.28 1.67
C ARG A 132 21.75 -3.15 2.46
N LYS A 133 22.36 -2.77 3.59
CA LYS A 133 21.89 -1.70 4.49
C LYS A 133 21.52 -0.40 3.75
N THR A 134 22.37 0.06 2.81
CA THR A 134 22.09 1.28 2.04
C THR A 134 20.84 1.13 1.16
N PHE A 135 20.64 -0.05 0.56
CA PHE A 135 19.45 -0.34 -0.25
C PHE A 135 18.19 -0.34 0.61
N PHE A 136 18.22 -1.00 1.76
CA PHE A 136 17.15 -0.97 2.76
C PHE A 136 16.80 0.45 3.20
N THR A 137 17.82 1.24 3.57
CA THR A 137 17.63 2.63 4.02
C THR A 137 16.97 3.49 2.93
N ASN A 138 17.39 3.33 1.67
CA ASN A 138 16.80 4.07 0.55
C ASN A 138 15.36 3.61 0.26
N PHE A 139 15.06 2.32 0.35
CA PHE A 139 13.70 1.81 0.22
C PHE A 139 12.79 2.34 1.34
N ALA A 140 13.23 2.26 2.59
CA ALA A 140 12.49 2.81 3.73
C ALA A 140 12.24 4.33 3.60
N ARG A 141 13.26 5.08 3.12
CA ARG A 141 13.12 6.52 2.81
C ARG A 141 12.10 6.77 1.70
N THR A 142 12.06 5.91 0.68
CA THR A 142 11.07 5.97 -0.40
C THR A 142 9.65 5.80 0.14
N LEU A 143 9.41 4.82 1.01
CA LEU A 143 8.11 4.62 1.67
C LEU A 143 7.71 5.82 2.54
N ASN A 144 8.67 6.39 3.27
CA ASN A 144 8.44 7.59 4.07
C ASN A 144 8.11 8.83 3.20
N ASN A 145 8.73 8.95 2.02
CA ASN A 145 8.38 10.00 1.07
C ASN A 145 6.97 9.83 0.52
N LEU A 146 6.55 8.60 0.20
CA LEU A 146 5.15 8.31 -0.16
C LEU A 146 4.19 8.77 0.92
N TYR A 147 4.47 8.45 2.18
CA TYR A 147 3.67 8.89 3.30
C TYR A 147 3.58 10.43 3.36
N LYS A 148 4.71 11.13 3.30
CA LYS A 148 4.75 12.60 3.38
C LYS A 148 3.99 13.28 2.25
N LEU A 149 4.16 12.85 1.00
CA LEU A 149 3.47 13.42 -0.15
C LEU A 149 1.95 13.26 -0.05
N ASN A 150 1.47 12.17 0.54
CA ASN A 150 0.05 11.93 0.71
C ASN A 150 -0.57 12.66 1.92
N GLN A 151 0.24 13.35 2.73
CA GLN A 151 -0.26 14.23 3.81
C GLN A 151 -0.79 15.58 3.31
N THR A 152 -0.48 15.95 2.07
CA THR A 152 -0.85 17.23 1.46
C THR A 152 -2.11 17.13 0.57
N ILE A 153 -2.72 15.95 0.50
CA ILE A 153 -3.93 15.64 -0.27
C ILE A 153 -5.12 15.47 0.69
#